data_a673a2d950c924a908b84fc7d08ad7ea
#
_entry.id   a673a2d950c924a908b84fc7d08ad7ea
#
_cell.length_a   1.000
_cell.length_b   1.000
_cell.length_c   1.000
_cell.angle_alpha   90.00
_cell.angle_beta   90.00
_cell.angle_gamma   90.00
#
_symmetry.space_group_name_H-M   'P 1'
#
loop_
_entity.id
_entity.type
_entity.pdbx_description
1 polymer ?
#
loop_
_entity_poly.entity_id
_entity_poly.type
_entity_poly.pdbx_seq_one_letter_code
_entity_poly.pdbx_strand_id
1 'polypeptide(L)'
;MAGYWKNEEATNEVLNDEGWFKSGDLGYFNGPFLHIVDRVKDLVIRGGENISCIEVEAAIYEHESVSEVCVFGIPEERLGEKLCAAIHLKDSKNLDEDELNSFLAERLAKFKIPAFVVFEDNPLPRVGSG
;
A
#
# COMPACT_ATOMS: atom_id res chain seq x y z
N MET A 1 21.27 -16.45 7.62
CA MET A 1 20.55 -16.04 8.85
C MET A 1 20.21 -17.30 9.64
N ALA A 2 20.39 -17.30 10.95
CA ALA A 2 20.11 -18.49 11.78
C ALA A 2 18.61 -18.63 12.12
N GLY A 3 17.87 -17.56 12.09
CA GLY A 3 16.44 -17.51 12.40
C GLY A 3 16.07 -16.35 13.32
N TYR A 4 14.80 -16.22 13.59
CA TYR A 4 14.27 -15.27 14.58
C TYR A 4 14.43 -15.83 16.00
N TRP A 5 14.83 -14.97 16.92
CA TRP A 5 15.07 -15.37 18.31
C TRP A 5 13.78 -15.95 18.94
N LYS A 6 13.88 -17.21 19.40
CA LYS A 6 12.78 -17.95 20.04
C LYS A 6 11.46 -17.96 19.25
N ASN A 7 11.51 -17.89 17.92
CA ASN A 7 10.34 -17.93 17.07
C ASN A 7 10.62 -18.82 15.84
N GLU A 8 10.47 -20.12 16.04
CA GLU A 8 10.68 -21.14 15.00
C GLU A 8 9.63 -21.03 13.89
N GLU A 9 8.37 -20.76 14.25
CA GLU A 9 7.27 -20.64 13.28
C GLU A 9 7.56 -19.53 12.27
N ALA A 10 7.83 -18.32 12.74
CA ALA A 10 8.20 -17.20 11.88
C ALA A 10 9.50 -17.44 11.09
N THR A 11 10.43 -18.22 11.64
CA THR A 11 11.65 -18.61 10.92
C THR A 11 11.34 -19.52 9.75
N ASN A 12 10.50 -20.54 9.95
CA ASN A 12 10.14 -21.51 8.92
C ASN A 12 9.28 -20.91 7.80
N GLU A 13 8.54 -19.85 8.08
CA GLU A 13 7.79 -19.11 7.07
C GLU A 13 8.71 -18.39 6.06
N VAL A 14 9.85 -17.87 6.51
CA VAL A 14 10.71 -17.01 5.70
C VAL A 14 12.00 -17.68 5.23
N LEU A 15 12.45 -18.74 5.90
CA LEU A 15 13.69 -19.45 5.60
C LEU A 15 13.36 -20.88 5.16
N ASN A 16 13.75 -21.25 3.94
CA ASN A 16 13.55 -22.61 3.46
C ASN A 16 14.73 -23.53 3.85
N ASP A 17 14.57 -24.85 3.63
CA ASP A 17 15.57 -25.87 3.95
C ASP A 17 16.88 -25.70 3.19
N GLU A 18 16.88 -25.01 2.05
CA GLU A 18 18.05 -24.69 1.24
C GLU A 18 18.80 -23.43 1.71
N GLY A 19 18.26 -22.73 2.72
CA GLY A 19 18.85 -21.50 3.27
C GLY A 19 18.44 -20.21 2.56
N TRP A 20 17.46 -20.26 1.66
CA TRP A 20 16.93 -19.06 1.00
C TRP A 20 15.95 -18.31 1.92
N PHE A 21 16.18 -17.01 2.02
CA PHE A 21 15.33 -16.11 2.80
C PHE A 21 14.32 -15.38 1.89
N LYS A 22 13.03 -15.51 2.22
CA LYS A 22 11.94 -14.76 1.59
C LYS A 22 11.84 -13.40 2.24
N SER A 23 12.32 -12.35 1.58
CA SER A 23 12.28 -10.98 2.11
C SER A 23 10.86 -10.41 2.21
N GLY A 24 9.94 -10.93 1.41
CA GLY A 24 8.58 -10.41 1.28
C GLY A 24 8.52 -9.16 0.38
N ASP A 25 9.62 -8.83 -0.29
CA ASP A 25 9.69 -7.72 -1.22
C ASP A 25 9.37 -8.18 -2.64
N LEU A 26 8.69 -7.32 -3.40
CA LEU A 26 8.42 -7.49 -4.81
C LEU A 26 9.41 -6.64 -5.61
N GLY A 27 10.07 -7.26 -6.58
CA GLY A 27 11.02 -6.55 -7.42
C GLY A 27 11.11 -7.15 -8.82
N TYR A 28 11.78 -6.45 -9.70
CA TYR A 28 12.10 -6.93 -11.05
C TYR A 28 13.56 -6.61 -11.40
N PHE A 29 14.11 -7.39 -12.32
CA PHE A 29 15.42 -7.13 -12.87
C PHE A 29 15.34 -6.27 -14.13
N ASN A 30 16.19 -5.26 -14.20
CA ASN A 30 16.46 -4.50 -15.41
C ASN A 30 17.95 -4.61 -15.73
N GLY A 31 18.30 -5.53 -16.61
CA GLY A 31 19.70 -5.91 -16.81
C GLY A 31 20.30 -6.47 -15.51
N PRO A 32 21.47 -5.95 -15.04
CA PRO A 32 22.11 -6.40 -13.81
C PRO A 32 21.50 -5.77 -12.53
N PHE A 33 20.55 -4.85 -12.65
CA PHE A 33 20.01 -4.10 -11.52
C PHE A 33 18.69 -4.70 -11.04
N LEU A 34 18.58 -4.91 -9.74
CA LEU A 34 17.33 -5.27 -9.07
C LEU A 34 16.62 -3.99 -8.61
N HIS A 35 15.39 -3.82 -9.07
CA HIS A 35 14.50 -2.74 -8.63
C HIS A 35 13.45 -3.30 -7.69
N ILE A 36 13.45 -2.84 -6.45
CA ILE A 36 12.39 -3.16 -5.48
C ILE A 36 11.23 -2.20 -5.71
N VAL A 37 10.04 -2.75 -5.89
CA VAL A 37 8.83 -1.99 -6.24
C VAL A 37 7.91 -1.83 -5.04
N ASP A 38 7.71 -2.91 -4.27
CA ASP A 38 6.75 -2.93 -3.17
C ASP A 38 7.01 -4.13 -2.25
N ARG A 39 6.21 -4.26 -1.20
CA ARG A 39 6.11 -5.48 -0.40
C ARG A 39 4.89 -6.30 -0.79
N VAL A 40 5.04 -7.62 -0.79
CA VAL A 40 3.93 -8.54 -1.11
C VAL A 40 2.73 -8.33 -0.17
N LYS A 41 2.99 -7.99 1.11
CA LYS A 41 1.94 -7.73 2.11
C LYS A 41 1.19 -6.41 1.91
N ASP A 42 1.78 -5.48 1.17
CA ASP A 42 1.23 -4.15 0.93
C ASP A 42 0.51 -4.06 -0.44
N LEU A 43 0.40 -5.20 -1.14
CA LEU A 43 -0.41 -5.32 -2.34
C LEU A 43 -1.87 -5.62 -1.97
N VAL A 44 -2.78 -4.88 -2.59
CA VAL A 44 -4.22 -5.17 -2.54
C VAL A 44 -4.59 -6.01 -3.75
N ILE A 45 -5.18 -7.17 -3.52
CA ILE A 45 -5.61 -8.10 -4.57
C ILE A 45 -7.12 -7.93 -4.82
N ARG A 46 -7.45 -7.24 -5.90
CA ARG A 46 -8.83 -6.96 -6.28
C ARG A 46 -9.17 -7.55 -7.63
N GLY A 47 -10.07 -8.53 -7.65
CA GLY A 47 -10.53 -9.15 -8.90
C GLY A 47 -9.40 -9.80 -9.73
N GLY A 48 -8.33 -10.28 -9.08
CA GLY A 48 -7.15 -10.83 -9.74
C GLY A 48 -6.09 -9.80 -10.13
N GLU A 49 -6.36 -8.50 -9.94
CA GLU A 49 -5.37 -7.44 -10.15
C GLU A 49 -4.58 -7.14 -8.87
N ASN A 50 -3.27 -7.03 -9.00
CA ASN A 50 -2.39 -6.63 -7.90
C ASN A 50 -2.23 -5.11 -7.93
N ILE A 51 -2.68 -4.44 -6.88
CA ILE A 51 -2.63 -2.98 -6.73
C ILE A 51 -1.55 -2.64 -5.70
N SER A 52 -0.54 -1.87 -6.11
CA SER A 52 0.46 -1.33 -5.20
C SER A 52 -0.13 -0.18 -4.38
N CYS A 53 -0.17 -0.33 -3.07
CA CYS A 53 -0.60 0.75 -2.18
C CYS A 53 0.32 1.97 -2.30
N ILE A 54 1.63 1.76 -2.44
CA ILE A 54 2.61 2.84 -2.60
C ILE A 54 2.37 3.66 -3.87
N GLU A 55 2.03 3.01 -4.98
CA GLU A 55 1.70 3.72 -6.24
C GLU A 55 0.47 4.63 -6.06
N VAL A 56 -0.56 4.13 -5.40
CA VAL A 56 -1.79 4.89 -5.14
C VAL A 56 -1.54 6.01 -4.14
N GLU A 57 -0.79 5.75 -3.07
CA GLU A 57 -0.37 6.77 -2.10
C GLU A 57 0.42 7.90 -2.78
N ALA A 58 1.38 7.56 -3.64
CA ALA A 58 2.18 8.54 -4.38
C ALA A 58 1.30 9.44 -5.24
N ALA A 59 0.31 8.88 -5.95
CA ALA A 59 -0.64 9.66 -6.75
C ALA A 59 -1.52 10.58 -5.90
N ILE A 60 -1.98 10.11 -4.72
CA ILE A 60 -2.78 10.93 -3.80
C ILE A 60 -1.93 12.06 -3.21
N TYR A 61 -0.66 11.80 -2.87
CA TYR A 61 0.26 12.81 -2.35
C TYR A 61 0.56 13.97 -3.32
N GLU A 62 0.38 13.78 -4.62
CA GLU A 62 0.52 14.86 -5.60
C GLU A 62 -0.56 15.95 -5.44
N HIS A 63 -1.66 15.64 -4.75
CA HIS A 63 -2.70 16.62 -4.49
C HIS A 63 -2.25 17.62 -3.41
N GLU A 64 -2.33 18.91 -3.72
CA GLU A 64 -1.82 19.99 -2.86
C GLU A 64 -2.42 20.05 -1.44
N SER A 65 -3.65 19.56 -1.27
CA SER A 65 -4.37 19.57 -0.01
C SER A 65 -4.01 18.40 0.92
N VAL A 66 -3.31 17.38 0.42
CA VAL A 66 -2.99 16.17 1.20
C VAL A 66 -1.74 16.39 2.04
N SER A 67 -1.84 16.07 3.34
CA SER A 67 -0.73 16.06 4.29
C SER A 67 -0.19 14.65 4.53
N GLU A 68 -1.08 13.70 4.77
CA GLU A 68 -0.75 12.29 4.97
C GLU A 68 -1.77 11.41 4.28
N VAL A 69 -1.34 10.25 3.81
CA VAL A 69 -2.20 9.22 3.23
C VAL A 69 -1.72 7.84 3.60
N CYS A 70 -2.65 6.93 3.80
CA CYS A 70 -2.42 5.51 3.95
C CYS A 70 -3.42 4.76 3.08
N VAL A 71 -2.94 3.94 2.16
CA VAL A 71 -3.76 3.09 1.30
C VAL A 71 -3.68 1.65 1.78
N PHE A 72 -4.82 0.98 1.85
CA PHE A 72 -4.91 -0.39 2.35
C PHE A 72 -6.09 -1.13 1.72
N GLY A 73 -6.06 -2.46 1.82
CA GLY A 73 -7.15 -3.34 1.41
C GLY A 73 -8.03 -3.73 2.60
N ILE A 74 -9.32 -3.80 2.37
CA ILE A 74 -10.26 -4.45 3.28
C ILE A 74 -10.90 -5.65 2.58
N PRO A 75 -11.17 -6.76 3.30
CA PRO A 75 -11.83 -7.92 2.73
C PRO A 75 -13.19 -7.56 2.10
N GLU A 76 -13.43 -8.09 0.90
CA GLU A 76 -14.69 -7.91 0.18
C GLU A 76 -15.06 -9.21 -0.55
N GLU A 77 -16.31 -9.69 -0.37
CA GLU A 77 -16.74 -11.02 -0.82
C GLU A 77 -16.66 -11.23 -2.35
N ARG A 78 -16.93 -10.18 -3.13
CA ARG A 78 -17.05 -10.30 -4.58
C ARG A 78 -15.70 -10.30 -5.30
N LEU A 79 -14.79 -9.42 -4.90
CA LEU A 79 -13.52 -9.18 -5.60
C LEU A 79 -12.28 -9.53 -4.76
N GLY A 80 -12.46 -10.10 -3.55
CA GLY A 80 -11.42 -10.46 -2.63
C GLY A 80 -11.05 -9.31 -1.69
N GLU A 81 -10.63 -8.17 -2.23
CA GLU A 81 -10.32 -6.97 -1.45
C GLU A 81 -10.90 -5.72 -2.11
N LYS A 82 -11.19 -4.73 -1.29
CA LYS A 82 -11.57 -3.38 -1.70
C LYS A 82 -10.46 -2.41 -1.32
N LEU A 83 -10.02 -1.60 -2.26
CA LEU A 83 -9.01 -0.57 -2.03
C LEU A 83 -9.62 0.60 -1.27
N CYS A 84 -8.98 1.00 -0.19
CA CYS A 84 -9.39 2.10 0.67
C CYS A 84 -8.23 3.05 0.92
N ALA A 85 -8.54 4.31 1.21
CA ALA A 85 -7.56 5.31 1.58
C ALA A 85 -8.02 6.08 2.82
N ALA A 86 -7.12 6.26 3.79
CA ALA A 86 -7.26 7.21 4.89
C ALA A 86 -6.37 8.43 4.58
N ILE A 87 -6.95 9.62 4.64
CA ILE A 87 -6.28 10.86 4.23
C ILE A 87 -6.40 11.89 5.34
N HIS A 88 -5.28 12.50 5.72
CA HIS A 88 -5.24 13.69 6.54
C HIS A 88 -4.88 14.88 5.66
N LEU A 89 -5.69 15.93 5.74
CA LEU A 89 -5.50 17.15 4.95
C LEU A 89 -4.56 18.14 5.65
N LYS A 90 -3.95 19.03 4.88
CA LYS A 90 -3.22 20.18 5.41
C LYS A 90 -4.20 21.16 6.07
N ASP A 91 -3.71 21.89 7.05
CA ASP A 91 -4.50 22.92 7.75
C ASP A 91 -5.18 23.88 6.76
N SER A 92 -6.45 24.16 7.03
CA SER A 92 -7.29 25.08 6.23
C SER A 92 -7.51 24.66 4.76
N LYS A 93 -7.20 23.42 4.39
CA LYS A 93 -7.51 22.85 3.08
C LYS A 93 -8.74 21.95 3.15
N ASN A 94 -9.49 21.94 2.07
CA ASN A 94 -10.63 21.03 1.89
C ASN A 94 -10.40 20.19 0.64
N LEU A 95 -10.88 18.98 0.67
CA LEU A 95 -10.90 18.04 -0.44
C LEU A 95 -12.07 17.11 -0.21
N ASP A 96 -12.92 16.93 -1.19
CA ASP A 96 -13.97 15.92 -1.14
C ASP A 96 -13.61 14.70 -2.00
N GLU A 97 -14.41 13.64 -1.84
CA GLU A 97 -14.16 12.37 -2.53
C GLU A 97 -14.31 12.51 -4.06
N ASP A 98 -15.25 13.33 -4.54
CA ASP A 98 -15.50 13.51 -5.97
C ASP A 98 -14.34 14.26 -6.64
N GLU A 99 -13.82 15.30 -5.98
CA GLU A 99 -12.64 16.04 -6.42
C GLU A 99 -11.40 15.14 -6.45
N LEU A 100 -11.19 14.36 -5.40
CA LEU A 100 -10.08 13.40 -5.33
C LEU A 100 -10.19 12.35 -6.45
N ASN A 101 -11.37 11.78 -6.67
CA ASN A 101 -11.59 10.77 -7.70
C ASN A 101 -11.34 11.34 -9.10
N SER A 102 -11.77 12.57 -9.36
CA SER A 102 -11.50 13.27 -10.63
C SER A 102 -10.00 13.50 -10.83
N PHE A 103 -9.30 13.91 -9.79
CA PHE A 103 -7.85 14.10 -9.81
C PHE A 103 -7.09 12.79 -10.08
N LEU A 104 -7.51 11.69 -9.44
CA LEU A 104 -6.89 10.39 -9.60
C LEU A 104 -7.22 9.73 -10.95
N ALA A 105 -8.37 10.00 -11.55
CA ALA A 105 -8.76 9.45 -12.84
C ALA A 105 -7.81 9.85 -13.98
N GLU A 106 -7.12 10.97 -13.85
CA GLU A 106 -6.10 11.43 -14.80
C GLU A 106 -4.73 10.75 -14.61
N ARG A 107 -4.51 10.09 -13.47
CA ARG A 107 -3.20 9.55 -13.03
C ARG A 107 -3.15 8.05 -12.88
N LEU A 108 -4.27 7.45 -12.53
CA LEU A 108 -4.35 6.02 -12.21
C LEU A 108 -5.40 5.32 -13.09
N ALA A 109 -5.17 4.05 -13.36
CA ALA A 109 -6.19 3.19 -13.95
C ALA A 109 -7.42 3.12 -13.01
N LYS A 110 -8.60 3.00 -13.59
CA LYS A 110 -9.88 3.02 -12.85
C LYS A 110 -9.94 2.03 -11.68
N PHE A 111 -9.36 0.83 -11.84
CA PHE A 111 -9.36 -0.20 -10.79
C PHE A 111 -8.40 0.11 -9.63
N LYS A 112 -7.48 1.07 -9.80
CA LYS A 112 -6.53 1.55 -8.79
C LYS A 112 -7.05 2.75 -7.99
N ILE A 113 -8.22 3.29 -8.33
CA ILE A 113 -8.85 4.38 -7.57
C ILE A 113 -9.49 3.78 -6.33
N PRO A 114 -9.23 4.31 -5.11
CA PRO A 114 -9.87 3.84 -3.90
C PRO A 114 -11.39 3.85 -4.01
N ALA A 115 -12.03 2.74 -3.63
CA ALA A 115 -13.48 2.62 -3.62
C ALA A 115 -14.11 3.27 -2.38
N PHE A 116 -13.32 3.55 -1.38
CA PHE A 116 -13.73 4.17 -0.13
C PHE A 116 -12.62 5.07 0.41
N VAL A 117 -12.96 6.31 0.74
CA VAL A 117 -12.01 7.29 1.27
C VAL A 117 -12.52 7.79 2.62
N VAL A 118 -11.64 7.84 3.60
CA VAL A 118 -11.89 8.43 4.91
C VAL A 118 -10.97 9.63 5.08
N PHE A 119 -11.56 10.77 5.41
CA PHE A 119 -10.80 11.96 5.78
C PHE A 119 -10.71 12.04 7.31
N GLU A 120 -9.47 12.08 7.82
CA GLU A 120 -9.17 12.10 9.23
C GLU A 120 -8.79 13.51 9.69
N ASP A 121 -9.40 13.96 10.78
CA ASP A 121 -9.12 15.29 11.35
C ASP A 121 -7.74 15.37 12.02
N ASN A 122 -7.22 14.23 12.46
CA ASN A 122 -5.93 14.12 13.12
C ASN A 122 -4.89 13.44 12.23
N PRO A 123 -3.59 13.69 12.46
CA PRO A 123 -2.52 12.96 11.79
C PRO A 123 -2.70 11.44 11.91
N LEU A 124 -2.38 10.72 10.84
CA LEU A 124 -2.52 9.27 10.81
C LEU A 124 -1.61 8.60 11.85
N PRO A 125 -2.07 7.52 12.50
CA PRO A 125 -1.27 6.80 13.48
C PRO A 125 -0.01 6.23 12.85
N ARG A 126 1.14 6.40 13.52
CA ARG A 126 2.43 5.86 13.09
C ARG A 126 2.83 4.68 13.95
N VAL A 127 3.44 3.67 13.34
CA VAL A 127 4.04 2.56 14.08
C VAL A 127 5.28 3.11 14.81
N GLY A 128 5.45 2.77 16.08
CA GLY A 128 6.45 3.37 16.98
C GLY A 128 7.93 3.07 16.67
N SER A 129 8.26 2.76 15.42
CA SER A 129 9.62 2.56 14.91
C SER A 129 10.02 3.56 13.82
N GLY A 130 9.24 4.59 13.66
CA GLY A 130 9.50 5.66 12.70
C GLY A 130 10.17 6.87 13.31
#